data_d6d4abcef4f4deb0e4e5eaf40e3de367
#
_entry.id   d6d4abcef4f4deb0e4e5eaf40e3de367
#
_cell.length_a   1.000
_cell.length_b   1.000
_cell.length_c   1.000
_cell.angle_alpha   90.00
_cell.angle_beta   90.00
_cell.angle_gamma   90.00
#
_symmetry.space_group_name_H-M   'P 1'
#
loop_
_entity.id
_entity.type
_entity.pdbx_description
1 polymer ?
#
loop_
_entity_poly.entity_id
_entity_poly.type
_entity_poly.pdbx_seq_one_letter_code
_entity_poly.pdbx_strand_id
1 'polypeptide(L)'
;MKIRNVAIIAHVDHGKTTLVDQLLKKSGTFRDNEQVEVRAMDSNDIERERGITILAKTTSIHYNGYKINILDTPGHADFGGEVERIMNMVDGVLLLVDAYEGTMPQTRFVLKKALEAGVKPIVVINKVDKPTARVEKVLDEVIDLFIELGASEEQLDFKVAYVSALNGTASLDPDISTQSESYDDIFNLIINEIPEPNANPDGNLQFQPALLDYNEYVGRIGIGKVHSGTLKVNEMVSCVRLDGSIKQFRIQKLFGFDGLKRVEINEAKAGDIAAVAGLMDISVGETICNVGKEEALPILRIDEPTLKMTFMVNNSPFVGKEGSIVTARKIGERLFKETQKDVSLKVEESGNESWVVSGRGELHLSILIENLRREGFELQVSKPEVIIKEIDGVKCEPYEDVQIEVSDEAVGNVIEALGLRGGKMDNMSNVNNLIRLNYTIPSRGLIGFNTNFMTMTKGYGILNHTFKEYLPIEDINSTERKVGVLVATEAGKATAYALGQLEDRGVMFIEPGTEVYEGMIVGECNRENDLAVNVVKGKQLTNTRASGSDHTVVLKRPRPLTLEYCLDYINTDELVGITPENIRLRKFILNTEARKKFDAKK
;
A
#
# COMPACT_ATOMS: atom_id res chain seq x y z
N MET A 1 33.45 -1.32 13.75
CA MET A 1 32.94 -1.27 12.36
C MET A 1 32.13 0.01 12.25
N LYS A 2 32.37 0.82 11.23
CA LYS A 2 31.63 2.06 11.00
C LYS A 2 30.29 1.76 10.34
N ILE A 3 29.27 2.53 10.66
CA ILE A 3 27.89 2.27 10.20
C ILE A 3 27.41 3.40 9.30
N ARG A 4 26.60 3.06 8.30
CA ARG A 4 25.79 3.99 7.49
C ARG A 4 24.38 3.45 7.41
N ASN A 5 23.38 4.27 7.70
CA ASN A 5 21.97 3.91 7.60
C ASN A 5 21.34 4.71 6.47
N VAL A 6 20.84 4.04 5.45
CA VAL A 6 20.29 4.65 4.23
C VAL A 6 18.92 4.09 3.93
N ALA A 7 17.98 4.94 3.56
CA ALA A 7 16.72 4.52 2.97
C ALA A 7 16.79 4.63 1.44
N ILE A 8 16.08 3.77 0.72
CA ILE A 8 15.91 3.89 -0.74
C ILE A 8 14.50 4.37 -1.05
N ILE A 9 14.42 5.47 -1.75
CA ILE A 9 13.19 6.10 -2.24
C ILE A 9 13.13 5.94 -3.75
N ALA A 10 12.05 5.40 -4.27
CA ALA A 10 11.85 5.29 -5.71
C ALA A 10 10.36 5.26 -6.06
N HIS A 11 10.03 5.69 -7.27
CA HIS A 11 8.72 5.39 -7.86
C HIS A 11 8.66 3.92 -8.29
N VAL A 12 7.42 3.43 -8.47
CA VAL A 12 7.17 2.10 -9.04
C VAL A 12 7.91 1.98 -10.38
N ASP A 13 8.49 0.83 -10.65
CA ASP A 13 9.26 0.51 -11.86
C ASP A 13 10.53 1.35 -12.11
N HIS A 14 10.93 2.28 -11.26
CA HIS A 14 12.23 2.96 -11.37
C HIS A 14 13.44 2.05 -11.14
N GLY A 15 13.22 0.80 -10.70
CA GLY A 15 14.25 -0.24 -10.56
C GLY A 15 14.87 -0.33 -9.17
N LYS A 16 14.12 0.03 -8.13
CA LYS A 16 14.55 -0.03 -6.72
C LYS A 16 15.09 -1.41 -6.34
N THR A 17 14.27 -2.45 -6.51
CA THR A 17 14.62 -3.83 -6.17
C THR A 17 15.86 -4.29 -6.95
N THR A 18 15.94 -3.95 -8.24
CA THR A 18 17.07 -4.30 -9.09
C THR A 18 18.37 -3.61 -8.61
N LEU A 19 18.29 -2.35 -8.18
CA LEU A 19 19.45 -1.64 -7.62
C LEU A 19 19.91 -2.31 -6.32
N VAL A 20 18.99 -2.64 -5.40
CA VAL A 20 19.35 -3.32 -4.14
C VAL A 20 19.98 -4.68 -4.41
N ASP A 21 19.44 -5.46 -5.34
CA ASP A 21 20.03 -6.73 -5.76
C ASP A 21 21.46 -6.56 -6.28
N GLN A 22 21.73 -5.49 -7.04
CA GLN A 22 23.09 -5.20 -7.51
C GLN A 22 24.03 -4.77 -6.36
N LEU A 23 23.55 -3.92 -5.46
CA LEU A 23 24.33 -3.53 -4.27
C LEU A 23 24.69 -4.77 -3.43
N LEU A 24 23.75 -5.68 -3.21
CA LEU A 24 23.99 -6.93 -2.51
C LEU A 24 25.02 -7.83 -3.22
N LYS A 25 24.90 -8.00 -4.54
CA LYS A 25 25.82 -8.82 -5.35
C LYS A 25 27.23 -8.24 -5.39
N LYS A 26 27.36 -6.94 -5.63
CA LYS A 26 28.64 -6.25 -5.84
C LYS A 26 29.39 -5.97 -4.52
N SER A 27 28.68 -5.98 -3.36
CA SER A 27 29.34 -5.85 -2.05
C SER A 27 30.09 -7.09 -1.59
N GLY A 28 29.94 -8.24 -2.29
CA GLY A 28 30.53 -9.51 -1.88
C GLY A 28 29.84 -10.17 -0.67
N THR A 29 28.66 -9.70 -0.31
CA THR A 29 27.86 -10.26 0.81
C THR A 29 27.38 -11.68 0.51
N PHE A 30 27.17 -12.03 -0.75
CA PHE A 30 26.84 -13.38 -1.17
C PHE A 30 28.07 -14.16 -1.61
N ARG A 31 28.10 -15.47 -1.34
CA ARG A 31 29.12 -16.37 -1.87
C ARG A 31 28.89 -16.60 -3.36
N ASP A 32 29.95 -16.78 -4.15
CA ASP A 32 29.92 -16.95 -5.62
C ASP A 32 28.97 -18.07 -6.12
N ASN A 33 28.56 -19.01 -5.25
CA ASN A 33 27.66 -20.12 -5.57
C ASN A 33 26.24 -19.96 -4.99
N GLU A 34 25.92 -18.84 -4.33
CA GLU A 34 24.56 -18.62 -3.80
C GLU A 34 23.69 -18.01 -4.91
N GLN A 35 22.75 -18.79 -5.45
CA GLN A 35 21.75 -18.30 -6.39
C GLN A 35 20.80 -17.36 -5.65
N VAL A 36 20.98 -16.06 -5.84
CA VAL A 36 20.03 -15.06 -5.36
C VAL A 36 18.89 -15.02 -6.36
N GLU A 37 17.67 -15.32 -5.90
CA GLU A 37 16.47 -15.13 -6.72
C GLU A 37 16.41 -13.67 -7.19
N VAL A 38 16.12 -13.45 -8.46
CA VAL A 38 15.89 -12.11 -9.01
C VAL A 38 14.72 -11.49 -8.25
N ARG A 39 14.88 -10.27 -7.75
CA ARG A 39 13.94 -9.56 -6.86
C ARG A 39 13.85 -10.17 -5.45
N ALA A 40 15.00 -10.47 -4.87
CA ALA A 40 15.12 -11.05 -3.53
C ALA A 40 14.47 -10.20 -2.41
N MET A 41 14.34 -8.88 -2.60
CA MET A 41 13.64 -7.99 -1.67
C MET A 41 12.11 -8.09 -1.76
N ASP A 42 11.54 -8.41 -2.91
CA ASP A 42 10.09 -8.55 -3.09
C ASP A 42 9.65 -9.96 -2.70
N SER A 43 9.64 -10.26 -1.41
CA SER A 43 9.30 -11.59 -0.89
C SER A 43 7.80 -11.89 -0.90
N ASN A 44 6.95 -10.87 -1.12
CA ASN A 44 5.50 -11.00 -1.20
C ASN A 44 5.05 -11.02 -2.68
N ASP A 45 4.27 -12.03 -3.06
CA ASP A 45 3.76 -12.14 -4.43
C ASP A 45 2.92 -10.94 -4.85
N ILE A 46 2.22 -10.29 -3.90
CA ILE A 46 1.43 -9.08 -4.15
C ILE A 46 2.35 -7.90 -4.51
N GLU A 47 3.50 -7.75 -3.82
CA GLU A 47 4.49 -6.72 -4.15
C GLU A 47 5.03 -6.91 -5.58
N ARG A 48 5.33 -8.18 -5.95
CA ARG A 48 5.81 -8.51 -7.31
C ARG A 48 4.79 -8.24 -8.40
N GLU A 49 3.52 -8.61 -8.16
CA GLU A 49 2.43 -8.43 -9.13
C GLU A 49 2.06 -6.97 -9.31
N ARG A 50 2.05 -6.19 -8.23
CA ARG A 50 1.67 -4.77 -8.25
C ARG A 50 2.85 -3.84 -8.51
N GLY A 51 4.09 -4.34 -8.45
CA GLY A 51 5.31 -3.55 -8.60
C GLY A 51 5.55 -2.55 -7.47
N ILE A 52 4.87 -2.66 -6.33
CA ILE A 52 4.95 -1.73 -5.20
C ILE A 52 5.59 -2.39 -3.98
N THR A 53 6.34 -1.62 -3.20
CA THR A 53 6.77 -2.04 -1.85
C THR A 53 5.62 -1.77 -0.88
N ILE A 54 5.21 -2.80 -0.17
CA ILE A 54 4.13 -2.74 0.83
C ILE A 54 4.73 -2.65 2.23
N LEU A 55 5.70 -3.50 2.53
CA LEU A 55 6.34 -3.58 3.83
C LEU A 55 7.80 -3.12 3.75
N ALA A 56 8.19 -2.29 4.70
CA ALA A 56 9.58 -1.90 4.88
C ALA A 56 10.46 -3.11 5.20
N LYS A 57 11.59 -3.21 4.53
CA LYS A 57 12.58 -4.28 4.74
C LYS A 57 13.93 -3.69 5.05
N THR A 58 14.64 -4.32 5.98
CA THR A 58 16.00 -3.95 6.34
C THR A 58 16.97 -4.97 5.79
N THR A 59 17.97 -4.49 5.08
CA THR A 59 19.07 -5.26 4.51
C THR A 59 20.39 -4.65 4.96
N SER A 60 21.43 -5.45 5.17
CA SER A 60 22.75 -4.93 5.50
C SER A 60 23.81 -5.50 4.58
N ILE A 61 24.71 -4.65 4.14
CA ILE A 61 25.89 -5.03 3.34
C ILE A 61 27.17 -4.61 4.04
N HIS A 62 28.26 -5.33 3.78
CA HIS A 62 29.58 -5.04 4.29
C HIS A 62 30.50 -4.62 3.15
N TYR A 63 31.13 -3.45 3.29
CA TYR A 63 32.06 -2.94 2.28
C TYR A 63 33.19 -2.14 2.94
N ASN A 64 34.44 -2.51 2.67
CA ASN A 64 35.62 -1.83 3.17
C ASN A 64 35.63 -1.47 4.67
N GLY A 65 35.16 -2.39 5.53
CA GLY A 65 35.10 -2.18 6.99
C GLY A 65 33.89 -1.37 7.47
N TYR A 66 32.99 -0.98 6.58
CA TYR A 66 31.70 -0.37 6.88
C TYR A 66 30.57 -1.39 6.85
N LYS A 67 29.59 -1.19 7.70
CA LYS A 67 28.27 -1.81 7.61
C LYS A 67 27.29 -0.77 7.08
N ILE A 68 26.68 -1.03 5.96
CA ILE A 68 25.67 -0.17 5.35
C ILE A 68 24.32 -0.86 5.52
N ASN A 69 23.45 -0.30 6.36
CA ASN A 69 22.08 -0.73 6.50
C ASN A 69 21.24 -0.02 5.44
N ILE A 70 20.51 -0.79 4.66
CA ILE A 70 19.63 -0.30 3.60
C ILE A 70 18.19 -0.62 3.98
N LEU A 71 17.36 0.41 4.11
CA LEU A 71 15.95 0.29 4.40
C LEU A 71 15.14 0.55 3.15
N ASP A 72 14.38 -0.45 2.74
CA ASP A 72 13.43 -0.31 1.65
C ASP A 72 12.18 0.42 2.13
N THR A 73 11.78 1.48 1.42
CA THR A 73 10.64 2.31 1.81
C THR A 73 9.43 2.05 0.93
N PRO A 74 8.21 1.93 1.52
CA PRO A 74 6.98 1.99 0.75
C PRO A 74 6.87 3.30 -0.03
N GLY A 75 6.39 3.23 -1.26
CA GLY A 75 6.20 4.42 -2.11
C GLY A 75 4.80 5.02 -2.04
N HIS A 76 3.82 4.28 -1.53
CA HIS A 76 2.41 4.70 -1.52
C HIS A 76 2.06 5.47 -0.25
N ALA A 77 1.20 6.48 -0.40
CA ALA A 77 0.78 7.36 0.70
C ALA A 77 0.07 6.64 1.85
N ASP A 78 -0.65 5.56 1.58
CA ASP A 78 -1.30 4.73 2.61
C ASP A 78 -0.30 4.18 3.65
N PHE A 79 0.99 4.12 3.30
CA PHE A 79 2.08 3.70 4.18
C PHE A 79 2.95 4.86 4.70
N GLY A 80 2.43 6.09 4.64
CA GLY A 80 3.14 7.32 5.00
C GLY A 80 3.78 7.31 6.39
N GLY A 81 3.09 6.77 7.38
CA GLY A 81 3.67 6.67 8.72
C GLY A 81 4.81 5.64 8.85
N GLU A 82 4.85 4.61 8.00
CA GLU A 82 6.04 3.76 7.93
C GLU A 82 7.23 4.53 7.38
N VAL A 83 6.99 5.35 6.35
CA VAL A 83 8.02 6.22 5.76
C VAL A 83 8.60 7.16 6.81
N GLU A 84 7.76 7.87 7.58
CA GLU A 84 8.23 8.76 8.65
C GLU A 84 9.08 8.02 9.69
N ARG A 85 8.64 6.83 10.10
CA ARG A 85 9.37 6.02 11.07
C ARG A 85 10.71 5.53 10.52
N ILE A 86 10.77 5.18 9.24
CA ILE A 86 12.02 4.80 8.56
C ILE A 86 12.98 6.01 8.51
N MET A 87 12.48 7.20 8.18
CA MET A 87 13.31 8.41 8.14
C MET A 87 13.97 8.73 9.49
N ASN A 88 13.35 8.35 10.62
CA ASN A 88 13.97 8.48 11.94
C ASN A 88 15.06 7.43 12.23
N MET A 89 15.16 6.36 11.45
CA MET A 89 16.20 5.34 11.61
C MET A 89 17.43 5.56 10.73
N VAL A 90 17.31 6.37 9.67
CA VAL A 90 18.36 6.56 8.67
C VAL A 90 19.04 7.93 8.79
N ASP A 91 20.23 8.01 8.23
CA ASP A 91 21.04 9.21 8.25
C ASP A 91 21.15 9.82 6.83
N GLY A 92 20.71 9.08 5.81
CA GLY A 92 20.62 9.53 4.43
C GLY A 92 19.63 8.75 3.59
N VAL A 93 19.36 9.24 2.38
CA VAL A 93 18.46 8.61 1.42
C VAL A 93 19.09 8.51 0.03
N LEU A 94 18.82 7.40 -0.65
CA LEU A 94 19.09 7.23 -2.08
C LEU A 94 17.79 7.48 -2.83
N LEU A 95 17.70 8.61 -3.53
CA LEU A 95 16.57 8.94 -4.39
C LEU A 95 16.81 8.36 -5.79
N LEU A 96 16.08 7.30 -6.12
CA LEU A 96 16.21 6.62 -7.41
C LEU A 96 15.20 7.18 -8.41
N VAL A 97 15.68 7.67 -9.55
CA VAL A 97 14.90 8.29 -10.62
C VAL A 97 15.20 7.60 -11.95
N ASP A 98 14.16 7.28 -12.73
CA ASP A 98 14.32 6.74 -14.09
C ASP A 98 14.80 7.86 -15.03
N ALA A 99 15.85 7.60 -15.82
CA ALA A 99 16.46 8.56 -16.75
C ALA A 99 15.52 9.03 -17.89
N TYR A 100 14.38 8.37 -18.10
CA TYR A 100 13.36 8.76 -19.08
C TYR A 100 12.12 9.39 -18.44
N GLU A 101 11.55 8.72 -17.42
CA GLU A 101 10.31 9.16 -16.76
C GLU A 101 10.51 10.43 -15.92
N GLY A 102 11.68 10.54 -15.26
CA GLY A 102 11.99 11.68 -14.40
C GLY A 102 11.33 11.60 -13.03
N THR A 103 11.01 12.75 -12.44
CA THR A 103 10.40 12.83 -11.11
C THR A 103 8.91 12.51 -11.19
N MET A 104 8.47 11.52 -10.41
CA MET A 104 7.09 11.07 -10.37
C MET A 104 6.41 11.46 -9.05
N PRO A 105 5.05 11.66 -9.04
CA PRO A 105 4.35 12.17 -7.87
C PRO A 105 4.51 11.38 -6.57
N GLN A 106 4.57 10.04 -6.64
CA GLN A 106 4.77 9.22 -5.44
C GLN A 106 6.13 9.48 -4.77
N THR A 107 7.17 9.68 -5.57
CA THR A 107 8.51 10.05 -5.09
C THR A 107 8.50 11.34 -4.29
N ARG A 108 7.63 12.28 -4.68
CA ARG A 108 7.48 13.60 -4.07
C ARG A 108 7.09 13.52 -2.59
N PHE A 109 6.10 12.68 -2.26
CA PHE A 109 5.67 12.51 -0.88
C PHE A 109 6.79 11.97 0.02
N VAL A 110 7.44 10.88 -0.41
CA VAL A 110 8.51 10.24 0.38
C VAL A 110 9.74 11.15 0.50
N LEU A 111 10.10 11.85 -0.60
CA LEU A 111 11.17 12.83 -0.59
C LEU A 111 10.88 14.01 0.35
N LYS A 112 9.64 14.54 0.34
CA LYS A 112 9.24 15.60 1.27
C LYS A 112 9.47 15.17 2.73
N LYS A 113 9.04 13.95 3.09
CA LYS A 113 9.27 13.40 4.44
C LYS A 113 10.74 13.23 4.78
N ALA A 114 11.55 12.83 3.82
CA ALA A 114 13.00 12.73 3.99
C ALA A 114 13.66 14.12 4.23
N LEU A 115 13.25 15.13 3.45
CA LEU A 115 13.76 16.50 3.58
C LEU A 115 13.33 17.12 4.93
N GLU A 116 12.07 16.93 5.35
CA GLU A 116 11.55 17.36 6.66
C GLU A 116 12.31 16.71 7.82
N ALA A 117 12.73 15.44 7.68
CA ALA A 117 13.55 14.73 8.67
C ALA A 117 15.02 15.17 8.68
N GLY A 118 15.44 16.01 7.74
CA GLY A 118 16.81 16.53 7.68
C GLY A 118 17.87 15.53 7.22
N VAL A 119 17.47 14.41 6.59
CA VAL A 119 18.42 13.38 6.12
C VAL A 119 19.13 13.83 4.85
N LYS A 120 20.39 13.39 4.67
CA LYS A 120 21.22 13.74 3.50
C LYS A 120 20.80 12.96 2.26
N PRO A 121 20.44 13.63 1.15
CA PRO A 121 20.05 12.94 -0.09
C PRO A 121 21.26 12.65 -0.99
N ILE A 122 21.21 11.50 -1.67
CA ILE A 122 22.01 11.14 -2.84
C ILE A 122 21.02 10.80 -3.96
N VAL A 123 21.22 11.37 -5.13
CA VAL A 123 20.37 11.10 -6.30
C VAL A 123 21.01 9.99 -7.14
N VAL A 124 20.21 9.00 -7.53
CA VAL A 124 20.64 7.90 -8.39
C VAL A 124 19.77 7.89 -9.63
N ILE A 125 20.34 8.28 -10.77
CA ILE A 125 19.63 8.25 -12.07
C ILE A 125 19.85 6.87 -12.69
N ASN A 126 18.75 6.11 -12.80
CA ASN A 126 18.78 4.72 -13.27
C ASN A 126 18.30 4.60 -14.72
N LYS A 127 18.63 3.49 -15.36
CA LYS A 127 18.28 3.14 -16.73
C LYS A 127 18.91 4.10 -17.76
N VAL A 128 20.11 4.57 -17.47
CA VAL A 128 20.86 5.47 -18.37
C VAL A 128 21.26 4.81 -19.70
N ASP A 129 21.20 3.48 -19.77
CA ASP A 129 21.44 2.66 -20.96
C ASP A 129 20.30 2.72 -22.00
N LYS A 130 19.13 3.23 -21.62
CA LYS A 130 18.02 3.33 -22.56
C LYS A 130 18.27 4.37 -23.63
N PRO A 131 17.97 4.09 -24.93
CA PRO A 131 18.11 5.06 -26.01
C PRO A 131 17.27 6.33 -25.83
N THR A 132 16.22 6.27 -25.01
CA THR A 132 15.31 7.37 -24.71
C THR A 132 15.70 8.15 -23.45
N ALA A 133 16.84 7.80 -22.81
CA ALA A 133 17.31 8.49 -21.62
C ALA A 133 17.56 9.99 -21.90
N ARG A 134 17.12 10.84 -20.96
CA ARG A 134 17.24 12.31 -21.03
C ARG A 134 17.87 12.85 -19.74
N VAL A 135 19.02 12.32 -19.40
CA VAL A 135 19.69 12.44 -18.10
C VAL A 135 19.79 13.89 -17.60
N GLU A 136 20.27 14.82 -18.43
CA GLU A 136 20.41 16.25 -18.05
C GLU A 136 19.06 16.86 -17.67
N LYS A 137 18.02 16.61 -18.49
CA LYS A 137 16.69 17.13 -18.24
C LYS A 137 16.06 16.56 -16.98
N VAL A 138 16.28 15.27 -16.72
CA VAL A 138 15.81 14.60 -15.49
C VAL A 138 16.53 15.18 -14.27
N LEU A 139 17.80 15.53 -14.37
CA LEU A 139 18.52 16.18 -13.28
C LEU A 139 17.94 17.56 -12.97
N ASP A 140 17.61 18.36 -14.00
CA ASP A 140 16.91 19.65 -13.82
C ASP A 140 15.56 19.46 -13.11
N GLU A 141 14.77 18.47 -13.54
CA GLU A 141 13.49 18.13 -12.91
C GLU A 141 13.65 17.73 -11.42
N VAL A 142 14.74 17.04 -11.07
CA VAL A 142 15.06 16.69 -9.68
C VAL A 142 15.40 17.95 -8.89
N ILE A 143 16.22 18.85 -9.42
CA ILE A 143 16.58 20.11 -8.76
C ILE A 143 15.32 20.96 -8.51
N ASP A 144 14.47 21.10 -9.52
CA ASP A 144 13.20 21.84 -9.41
C ASP A 144 12.31 21.22 -8.31
N LEU A 145 12.24 19.89 -8.25
CA LEU A 145 11.48 19.18 -7.22
C LEU A 145 12.01 19.47 -5.82
N PHE A 146 13.33 19.46 -5.61
CA PHE A 146 13.94 19.77 -4.32
C PHE A 146 13.62 21.21 -3.89
N ILE A 147 13.73 22.17 -4.81
CA ILE A 147 13.40 23.59 -4.55
C ILE A 147 11.91 23.72 -4.18
N GLU A 148 11.02 23.09 -4.94
CA GLU A 148 9.58 23.13 -4.69
C GLU A 148 9.20 22.52 -3.33
N LEU A 149 9.91 21.49 -2.88
CA LEU A 149 9.71 20.85 -1.59
C LEU A 149 10.38 21.59 -0.42
N GLY A 150 11.07 22.70 -0.69
CA GLY A 150 11.71 23.53 0.34
C GLY A 150 12.99 22.92 0.92
N ALA A 151 13.77 22.22 0.10
CA ALA A 151 15.07 21.68 0.51
C ALA A 151 16.01 22.78 0.98
N SER A 152 16.82 22.50 2.01
CA SER A 152 17.87 23.40 2.49
C SER A 152 19.03 23.48 1.48
N GLU A 153 19.88 24.51 1.62
CA GLU A 153 21.10 24.65 0.77
C GLU A 153 21.99 23.41 0.86
N GLU A 154 22.12 22.79 2.04
CA GLU A 154 22.89 21.56 2.25
C GLU A 154 22.26 20.35 1.55
N GLN A 155 20.93 20.32 1.47
CA GLN A 155 20.19 19.25 0.77
C GLN A 155 20.19 19.45 -0.74
N LEU A 156 20.29 20.70 -1.23
CA LEU A 156 20.45 21.01 -2.65
C LEU A 156 21.86 20.68 -3.18
N ASP A 157 22.89 20.64 -2.32
CA ASP A 157 24.23 20.14 -2.67
C ASP A 157 24.29 18.60 -2.61
N PHE A 158 23.32 17.95 -3.25
CA PHE A 158 23.35 16.49 -3.37
C PHE A 158 24.33 16.01 -4.43
N LYS A 159 24.83 14.79 -4.25
CA LYS A 159 25.68 14.12 -5.26
C LYS A 159 24.83 13.19 -6.11
N VAL A 160 25.28 12.95 -7.33
CA VAL A 160 24.55 12.15 -8.33
C VAL A 160 25.38 10.94 -8.74
N ALA A 161 24.74 9.79 -8.82
CA ALA A 161 25.26 8.59 -9.46
C ALA A 161 24.37 8.19 -10.64
N TYR A 162 24.98 7.68 -11.69
CA TYR A 162 24.32 7.25 -12.92
C TYR A 162 24.47 5.74 -13.05
N VAL A 163 23.34 5.02 -13.14
CA VAL A 163 23.36 3.56 -13.10
C VAL A 163 22.51 2.93 -14.21
N SER A 164 22.92 1.74 -14.63
CA SER A 164 22.05 0.77 -15.27
C SER A 164 21.95 -0.44 -14.34
N ALA A 165 20.96 -0.43 -13.45
CA ALA A 165 20.79 -1.51 -12.49
C ALA A 165 20.54 -2.86 -13.17
N LEU A 166 19.89 -2.88 -14.34
CA LEU A 166 19.66 -4.09 -15.12
C LEU A 166 20.98 -4.71 -15.63
N ASN A 167 21.86 -3.87 -16.18
CA ASN A 167 23.15 -4.29 -16.71
C ASN A 167 24.23 -4.41 -15.61
N GLY A 168 23.96 -3.93 -14.40
CA GLY A 168 24.90 -3.96 -13.29
C GLY A 168 26.09 -3.02 -13.48
N THR A 169 25.87 -1.86 -14.11
CA THR A 169 26.91 -0.84 -14.37
C THR A 169 26.60 0.46 -13.65
N ALA A 170 27.63 1.22 -13.31
CA ALA A 170 27.54 2.49 -12.60
C ALA A 170 28.67 3.45 -12.96
N SER A 171 28.40 4.77 -12.78
CA SER A 171 29.38 5.85 -12.91
C SER A 171 28.96 7.07 -12.09
N LEU A 172 29.89 7.94 -11.74
CA LEU A 172 29.60 9.29 -11.21
C LEU A 172 29.57 10.36 -12.32
N ASP A 173 29.85 9.99 -13.55
CA ASP A 173 29.80 10.86 -14.72
C ASP A 173 28.56 10.55 -15.56
N PRO A 174 27.83 11.57 -16.06
CA PRO A 174 26.65 11.37 -16.89
C PRO A 174 26.93 10.71 -18.26
N ASP A 175 28.17 10.71 -18.72
CA ASP A 175 28.55 10.07 -19.98
C ASP A 175 28.44 8.55 -19.88
N ILE A 176 27.58 7.96 -20.71
CA ILE A 176 27.35 6.50 -20.73
C ILE A 176 28.62 5.70 -21.02
N SER A 177 29.60 6.28 -21.69
CA SER A 177 30.87 5.63 -21.99
C SER A 177 31.75 5.40 -20.74
N THR A 178 31.46 6.09 -19.65
CA THR A 178 32.18 5.95 -18.36
C THR A 178 31.60 4.84 -17.47
N GLN A 179 30.45 4.22 -17.88
CA GLN A 179 29.83 3.16 -17.11
C GLN A 179 30.77 1.96 -16.93
N SER A 180 30.91 1.52 -15.70
CA SER A 180 31.74 0.36 -15.34
C SER A 180 30.91 -0.69 -14.60
N GLU A 181 31.37 -1.95 -14.60
CA GLU A 181 30.71 -3.02 -13.83
C GLU A 181 31.01 -2.92 -12.31
N SER A 182 31.89 -2.00 -11.89
CA SER A 182 32.16 -1.74 -10.47
C SER A 182 31.10 -0.82 -9.87
N TYR A 183 30.65 -1.15 -8.67
CA TYR A 183 29.82 -0.31 -7.82
C TYR A 183 30.62 0.39 -6.71
N ASP A 184 31.97 0.31 -6.77
CA ASP A 184 32.84 0.92 -5.76
C ASP A 184 32.57 2.42 -5.60
N ASP A 185 32.32 3.12 -6.70
CA ASP A 185 31.99 4.55 -6.69
C ASP A 185 30.71 4.85 -5.93
N ILE A 186 29.69 4.00 -6.08
CA ILE A 186 28.41 4.16 -5.34
C ILE A 186 28.62 3.88 -3.85
N PHE A 187 29.35 2.80 -3.49
CA PHE A 187 29.66 2.51 -2.10
C PHE A 187 30.48 3.62 -1.46
N ASN A 188 31.50 4.12 -2.16
CA ASN A 188 32.31 5.23 -1.69
C ASN A 188 31.49 6.52 -1.56
N LEU A 189 30.57 6.77 -2.49
CA LEU A 189 29.65 7.91 -2.43
C LEU A 189 28.77 7.83 -1.17
N ILE A 190 28.16 6.67 -0.89
CA ILE A 190 27.37 6.45 0.32
C ILE A 190 28.23 6.67 1.57
N ILE A 191 29.43 6.12 1.62
CA ILE A 191 30.34 6.21 2.78
C ILE A 191 30.76 7.65 3.05
N ASN A 192 31.03 8.43 1.99
CA ASN A 192 31.57 9.78 2.11
C ASN A 192 30.49 10.85 2.34
N GLU A 193 29.34 10.72 1.69
CA GLU A 193 28.29 11.73 1.72
C GLU A 193 27.30 11.52 2.88
N ILE A 194 26.98 10.26 3.22
CA ILE A 194 26.08 10.00 4.33
C ILE A 194 26.83 10.10 5.65
N PRO A 195 26.36 10.92 6.60
CA PRO A 195 27.03 11.08 7.88
C PRO A 195 27.02 9.78 8.71
N GLU A 196 27.93 9.70 9.67
CA GLU A 196 27.87 8.65 10.70
C GLU A 196 26.62 8.88 11.56
N PRO A 197 25.96 7.80 12.03
CA PRO A 197 24.83 7.93 12.92
C PRO A 197 25.16 8.80 14.14
N ASN A 198 24.33 9.77 14.43
CA ASN A 198 24.43 10.52 15.68
C ASN A 198 24.05 9.63 16.85
N ALA A 199 25.03 8.95 17.43
CA ALA A 199 24.83 7.91 18.43
C ALA A 199 25.93 7.96 19.49
N ASN A 200 25.57 7.66 20.74
CA ASN A 200 26.52 7.64 21.86
C ASN A 200 26.73 6.20 22.38
N PRO A 201 27.79 5.49 21.94
CA PRO A 201 28.02 4.11 22.34
C PRO A 201 28.33 3.92 23.83
N ASP A 202 28.84 4.94 24.50
CA ASP A 202 29.20 4.92 25.92
C ASP A 202 28.09 5.47 26.85
N GLY A 203 26.95 5.88 26.27
CA GLY A 203 25.80 6.39 26.99
C GLY A 203 24.90 5.34 27.60
N ASN A 204 23.84 5.77 28.27
CA ASN A 204 22.76 4.88 28.73
C ASN A 204 22.02 4.33 27.51
N LEU A 205 21.54 3.09 27.65
CA LEU A 205 20.76 2.45 26.56
C LEU A 205 19.52 3.26 26.22
N GLN A 206 19.36 3.54 24.95
CA GLN A 206 18.15 4.07 24.33
C GLN A 206 17.95 3.36 22.99
N PHE A 207 16.94 2.52 22.91
CA PHE A 207 16.51 1.87 21.67
C PHE A 207 15.03 2.11 21.46
N GLN A 208 14.66 2.51 20.25
CA GLN A 208 13.27 2.80 19.91
C GLN A 208 12.81 1.96 18.72
N PRO A 209 11.81 1.06 18.92
CA PRO A 209 11.18 0.36 17.81
C PRO A 209 10.44 1.34 16.89
N ALA A 210 10.74 1.27 15.61
CA ALA A 210 10.07 2.03 14.55
C ALA A 210 9.21 1.13 13.66
N LEU A 211 9.55 -0.15 13.57
CA LEU A 211 8.81 -1.18 12.84
C LEU A 211 8.53 -2.37 13.76
N LEU A 212 7.48 -3.10 13.47
CA LEU A 212 7.14 -4.35 14.16
C LEU A 212 7.17 -5.51 13.19
N ASP A 213 7.53 -6.68 13.74
CA ASP A 213 7.35 -7.96 13.11
C ASP A 213 6.79 -8.96 14.14
N TYR A 214 6.33 -10.09 13.67
CA TYR A 214 5.78 -11.13 14.54
C TYR A 214 6.27 -12.51 14.12
N ASN A 215 6.69 -13.27 15.11
CA ASN A 215 7.08 -14.67 14.93
C ASN A 215 6.36 -15.53 15.98
N GLU A 216 5.84 -16.68 15.58
CA GLU A 216 5.04 -17.55 16.46
C GLU A 216 5.83 -18.09 17.68
N TYR A 217 7.16 -18.18 17.57
CA TYR A 217 8.03 -18.71 18.64
C TYR A 217 8.47 -17.66 19.65
N VAL A 218 8.69 -16.42 19.21
CA VAL A 218 9.23 -15.34 20.05
C VAL A 218 8.25 -14.19 20.28
N GLY A 219 7.08 -14.25 19.64
CA GLY A 219 6.06 -13.21 19.73
C GLY A 219 6.41 -11.99 18.88
N ARG A 220 6.04 -10.81 19.38
CA ARG A 220 6.28 -9.53 18.71
C ARG A 220 7.75 -9.14 18.77
N ILE A 221 8.27 -8.61 17.68
CA ILE A 221 9.67 -8.19 17.50
C ILE A 221 9.67 -6.72 17.15
N GLY A 222 10.35 -5.90 17.95
CA GLY A 222 10.55 -4.48 17.67
C GLY A 222 11.84 -4.28 16.88
N ILE A 223 11.75 -3.64 15.70
CA ILE A 223 12.89 -3.30 14.85
C ILE A 223 13.12 -1.79 14.94
N GLY A 224 14.35 -1.38 15.23
CA GLY A 224 14.66 0.04 15.40
C GLY A 224 16.14 0.34 15.43
N LYS A 225 16.46 1.62 15.62
CA LYS A 225 17.83 2.13 15.77
C LYS A 225 18.22 2.13 17.25
N VAL A 226 19.44 1.71 17.56
CA VAL A 226 20.06 1.92 18.87
C VAL A 226 20.59 3.36 18.91
N HIS A 227 19.95 4.26 19.63
CA HIS A 227 20.34 5.66 19.69
C HIS A 227 21.51 5.89 20.65
N SER A 228 21.57 5.15 21.75
CA SER A 228 22.61 5.27 22.75
C SER A 228 22.86 3.94 23.43
N GLY A 229 24.07 3.71 23.92
CA GLY A 229 24.45 2.53 24.67
C GLY A 229 24.59 1.26 23.84
N THR A 230 24.35 0.12 24.45
CA THR A 230 24.46 -1.20 23.82
C THR A 230 23.34 -2.11 24.30
N LEU A 231 22.63 -2.72 23.36
CA LEU A 231 21.68 -3.81 23.61
C LEU A 231 22.43 -5.13 23.77
N LYS A 232 22.06 -5.95 24.75
CA LYS A 232 22.63 -7.28 24.96
C LYS A 232 21.56 -8.33 25.19
N VAL A 233 21.75 -9.50 24.62
CA VAL A 233 20.87 -10.65 24.86
C VAL A 233 20.92 -11.06 26.34
N ASN A 234 19.79 -11.52 26.88
CA ASN A 234 19.61 -11.92 28.30
C ASN A 234 19.74 -10.77 29.34
N GLU A 235 19.93 -9.51 28.91
CA GLU A 235 19.93 -8.37 29.82
C GLU A 235 18.50 -7.99 30.25
N MET A 236 18.36 -7.56 31.52
CA MET A 236 17.12 -6.94 31.99
C MET A 236 17.09 -5.48 31.61
N VAL A 237 16.02 -5.05 30.98
CA VAL A 237 15.81 -3.69 30.50
C VAL A 237 14.43 -3.16 30.87
N SER A 238 14.28 -1.86 30.87
CA SER A 238 13.01 -1.17 31.08
C SER A 238 12.46 -0.68 29.74
N CYS A 239 11.19 -0.96 29.47
CA CYS A 239 10.44 -0.36 28.38
C CYS A 239 9.59 0.78 28.92
N VAL A 240 9.86 2.00 28.46
CA VAL A 240 9.03 3.18 28.73
C VAL A 240 7.94 3.19 27.67
N ARG A 241 6.69 3.03 28.12
CA ARG A 241 5.49 2.97 27.28
C ARG A 241 5.08 4.35 26.79
N LEU A 242 4.18 4.39 25.80
CA LEU A 242 3.63 5.64 25.26
C LEU A 242 2.83 6.44 26.30
N ASP A 243 2.24 5.78 27.30
CA ASP A 243 1.54 6.39 28.44
C ASP A 243 2.46 6.82 29.60
N GLY A 244 3.78 6.62 29.42
CA GLY A 244 4.80 6.90 30.45
C GLY A 244 4.96 5.80 31.50
N SER A 245 4.17 4.72 31.46
CA SER A 245 4.36 3.57 32.34
C SER A 245 5.64 2.81 31.99
N ILE A 246 6.24 2.12 32.98
CA ILE A 246 7.48 1.38 32.79
C ILE A 246 7.22 -0.11 33.01
N LYS A 247 7.66 -0.93 32.06
CA LYS A 247 7.61 -2.38 32.16
C LYS A 247 9.00 -2.98 31.98
N GLN A 248 9.46 -3.73 32.95
CA GLN A 248 10.75 -4.42 32.87
C GLN A 248 10.59 -5.78 32.20
N PHE A 249 11.55 -6.12 31.36
CA PHE A 249 11.61 -7.43 30.70
C PHE A 249 13.04 -7.83 30.40
N ARG A 250 13.23 -9.12 30.10
CA ARG A 250 14.51 -9.65 29.65
C ARG A 250 14.52 -9.77 28.14
N ILE A 251 15.57 -9.30 27.50
CA ILE A 251 15.79 -9.49 26.06
C ILE A 251 16.02 -10.97 25.81
N GLN A 252 15.04 -11.66 25.21
CA GLN A 252 15.12 -13.10 24.97
C GLN A 252 15.98 -13.39 23.74
N LYS A 253 15.77 -12.61 22.67
CA LYS A 253 16.55 -12.70 21.45
C LYS A 253 16.84 -11.31 20.91
N LEU A 254 18.03 -11.18 20.35
CA LEU A 254 18.50 -9.99 19.65
C LEU A 254 18.97 -10.40 18.26
N PHE A 255 18.52 -9.66 17.25
CA PHE A 255 18.87 -9.94 15.88
C PHE A 255 19.51 -8.71 15.25
N GLY A 256 20.52 -8.96 14.41
CA GLY A 256 21.05 -8.04 13.43
C GLY A 256 20.63 -8.44 12.01
N PHE A 257 21.11 -7.70 11.04
CA PHE A 257 20.87 -7.96 9.62
C PHE A 257 22.19 -8.26 8.92
N ASP A 258 22.20 -9.27 8.05
CA ASP A 258 23.34 -9.65 7.20
C ASP A 258 22.80 -10.11 5.84
N GLY A 259 23.07 -9.34 4.79
CA GLY A 259 22.35 -9.45 3.54
C GLY A 259 20.84 -9.29 3.76
N LEU A 260 20.07 -10.21 3.23
CA LEU A 260 18.60 -10.27 3.39
C LEU A 260 18.17 -11.03 4.64
N LYS A 261 19.11 -11.64 5.36
CA LYS A 261 18.81 -12.54 6.48
C LYS A 261 18.87 -11.79 7.81
N ARG A 262 17.92 -12.10 8.67
CA ARG A 262 17.98 -11.73 10.08
C ARG A 262 18.81 -12.79 10.81
N VAL A 263 19.89 -12.37 11.47
CA VAL A 263 20.83 -13.23 12.17
C VAL A 263 20.81 -12.96 13.67
N GLU A 264 20.85 -14.00 14.50
CA GLU A 264 20.97 -13.83 15.96
C GLU A 264 22.34 -13.26 16.32
N ILE A 265 22.36 -12.22 17.15
CA ILE A 265 23.56 -11.55 17.63
C ILE A 265 23.53 -11.47 19.17
N ASN A 266 24.70 -11.33 19.78
CA ASN A 266 24.82 -11.20 21.24
C ASN A 266 24.66 -9.75 21.72
N GLU A 267 25.10 -8.79 20.91
CA GLU A 267 25.02 -7.35 21.21
C GLU A 267 24.79 -6.51 19.95
N ALA A 268 24.13 -5.37 20.12
CA ALA A 268 24.00 -4.31 19.11
C ALA A 268 24.36 -2.98 19.75
N LYS A 269 25.26 -2.23 19.09
CA LYS A 269 25.80 -0.95 19.57
C LYS A 269 25.04 0.24 19.02
N ALA A 270 25.14 1.36 19.70
CA ALA A 270 24.60 2.64 19.25
C ALA A 270 24.98 2.94 17.80
N GLY A 271 24.00 3.41 17.04
CA GLY A 271 24.07 3.67 15.59
C GLY A 271 23.60 2.50 14.73
N ASP A 272 23.55 1.27 15.23
CA ASP A 272 23.10 0.11 14.46
C ASP A 272 21.58 -0.07 14.49
N ILE A 273 21.05 -0.77 13.49
CA ILE A 273 19.67 -1.19 13.41
C ILE A 273 19.59 -2.64 13.89
N ALA A 274 18.74 -2.88 14.88
CA ALA A 274 18.56 -4.18 15.50
C ALA A 274 17.09 -4.56 15.66
N ALA A 275 16.86 -5.85 15.91
CA ALA A 275 15.51 -6.36 16.19
C ALA A 275 15.52 -7.07 17.55
N VAL A 276 14.59 -6.68 18.43
CA VAL A 276 14.50 -7.13 19.82
C VAL A 276 13.23 -7.93 20.05
N ALA A 277 13.36 -9.10 20.67
CA ALA A 277 12.25 -9.93 21.12
C ALA A 277 12.37 -10.22 22.64
N GLY A 278 11.22 -10.35 23.31
CA GLY A 278 11.15 -10.64 24.74
C GLY A 278 10.01 -9.92 25.47
N LEU A 279 9.39 -8.94 24.83
CA LEU A 279 8.20 -8.24 25.30
C LEU A 279 7.07 -8.45 24.28
N MET A 280 6.08 -9.25 24.65
CA MET A 280 5.01 -9.68 23.73
C MET A 280 4.12 -8.53 23.23
N ASP A 281 4.03 -7.46 23.99
CA ASP A 281 3.19 -6.29 23.73
C ASP A 281 3.99 -5.01 23.42
N ILE A 282 5.26 -5.16 22.99
CA ILE A 282 6.08 -4.04 22.54
C ILE A 282 5.39 -3.30 21.39
N SER A 283 5.46 -1.96 21.41
CA SER A 283 4.86 -1.11 20.39
C SER A 283 5.87 -0.15 19.77
N VAL A 284 5.49 0.43 18.64
CA VAL A 284 6.27 1.47 17.97
C VAL A 284 6.33 2.73 18.83
N GLY A 285 7.47 3.39 18.86
CA GLY A 285 7.67 4.64 19.59
C GLY A 285 7.92 4.49 21.08
N GLU A 286 7.81 3.29 21.65
CA GLU A 286 8.26 3.00 23.02
C GLU A 286 9.80 3.08 23.10
N THR A 287 10.35 3.30 24.28
CA THR A 287 11.80 3.37 24.44
C THR A 287 12.29 2.27 25.39
N ILE A 288 13.26 1.46 24.94
CA ILE A 288 13.95 0.48 25.77
C ILE A 288 15.20 1.14 26.35
N CYS A 289 15.31 1.11 27.69
CA CYS A 289 16.37 1.73 28.47
C CYS A 289 17.02 0.76 29.45
N ASN A 290 18.17 1.13 30.04
CA ASN A 290 18.71 0.42 31.19
C ASN A 290 17.77 0.58 32.39
N VAL A 291 17.65 -0.45 33.22
CA VAL A 291 16.88 -0.42 34.47
C VAL A 291 17.43 0.67 35.41
N GLY A 292 16.55 1.55 35.89
CA GLY A 292 16.92 2.66 36.78
C GLY A 292 17.54 3.87 36.09
N LYS A 293 17.53 3.90 34.75
CA LYS A 293 18.02 5.02 33.93
C LYS A 293 17.10 5.21 32.70
N GLU A 294 15.81 5.30 33.01
CA GLU A 294 14.78 5.41 32.00
C GLU A 294 14.70 6.85 31.46
N GLU A 295 15.15 7.04 30.24
CA GLU A 295 15.03 8.29 29.48
C GLU A 295 14.32 7.99 28.15
N ALA A 296 13.03 8.34 28.06
CA ALA A 296 12.26 8.14 26.86
C ALA A 296 12.71 9.06 25.70
N LEU A 297 12.81 8.49 24.51
CA LEU A 297 12.95 9.27 23.29
C LEU A 297 11.61 9.93 22.90
N PRO A 298 11.63 10.98 22.07
CA PRO A 298 10.40 11.57 21.54
C PRO A 298 9.51 10.48 20.90
N ILE A 299 8.21 10.57 21.16
CA ILE A 299 7.23 9.60 20.66
C ILE A 299 7.16 9.69 19.14
N LEU A 300 7.32 8.54 18.46
CA LEU A 300 7.08 8.45 17.03
C LEU A 300 5.58 8.54 16.77
N ARG A 301 5.19 9.40 15.84
CA ARG A 301 3.78 9.52 15.44
C ARG A 301 3.35 8.24 14.73
N ILE A 302 2.21 7.72 15.13
CA ILE A 302 1.51 6.65 14.43
C ILE A 302 0.30 7.30 13.80
N ASP A 303 0.22 7.29 12.48
CA ASP A 303 -0.95 7.82 11.81
C ASP A 303 -2.16 6.97 12.17
N GLU A 304 -3.24 7.62 12.49
CA GLU A 304 -4.49 6.96 12.79
C GLU A 304 -5.19 6.52 11.51
N PRO A 305 -5.96 5.42 11.55
CA PRO A 305 -6.76 4.99 10.41
C PRO A 305 -7.78 6.06 10.02
N THR A 306 -7.99 6.21 8.71
CA THR A 306 -8.95 7.16 8.12
C THR A 306 -10.17 6.46 7.52
N LEU A 307 -10.04 5.19 7.14
CA LEU A 307 -11.08 4.35 6.57
C LEU A 307 -11.37 3.13 7.44
N LYS A 308 -12.59 2.67 7.39
CA LYS A 308 -13.04 1.42 8.03
C LYS A 308 -13.92 0.61 7.09
N MET A 309 -13.91 -0.70 7.27
CA MET A 309 -14.77 -1.65 6.58
C MET A 309 -15.24 -2.71 7.55
N THR A 310 -16.42 -3.28 7.32
CA THR A 310 -16.87 -4.46 8.08
C THR A 310 -16.49 -5.73 7.33
N PHE A 311 -15.71 -6.57 7.99
CA PHE A 311 -15.37 -7.93 7.56
C PHE A 311 -16.36 -8.90 8.22
N MET A 312 -16.88 -9.83 7.46
CA MET A 312 -17.92 -10.78 7.92
C MET A 312 -17.64 -12.17 7.38
N VAL A 313 -18.14 -13.17 8.09
CA VAL A 313 -18.15 -14.55 7.61
C VAL A 313 -18.98 -14.62 6.32
N ASN A 314 -18.51 -15.40 5.35
CA ASN A 314 -19.26 -15.67 4.13
C ASN A 314 -20.50 -16.52 4.47
N ASN A 315 -21.68 -15.95 4.33
CA ASN A 315 -22.98 -16.62 4.51
C ASN A 315 -23.72 -16.84 3.18
N SER A 316 -23.02 -16.77 2.05
CA SER A 316 -23.60 -17.05 0.74
C SER A 316 -23.89 -18.54 0.54
N PRO A 317 -24.78 -18.92 -0.39
CA PRO A 317 -25.04 -20.31 -0.74
C PRO A 317 -23.80 -21.08 -1.27
N PHE A 318 -22.71 -20.38 -1.55
CA PHE A 318 -21.46 -20.97 -2.06
C PHE A 318 -20.36 -21.10 -0.99
N VAL A 319 -20.68 -20.85 0.27
CA VAL A 319 -19.72 -20.98 1.38
C VAL A 319 -19.09 -22.38 1.41
N GLY A 320 -17.76 -22.45 1.53
CA GLY A 320 -16.98 -23.68 1.62
C GLY A 320 -16.81 -24.43 0.30
N LYS A 321 -17.23 -23.86 -0.85
CA LYS A 321 -16.99 -24.48 -2.16
C LYS A 321 -15.58 -24.25 -2.70
N GLU A 322 -14.98 -23.11 -2.38
CA GLU A 322 -13.69 -22.67 -2.97
C GLU A 322 -12.61 -22.47 -1.92
N GLY A 323 -12.97 -22.00 -0.72
CA GLY A 323 -12.04 -21.78 0.37
C GLY A 323 -12.11 -22.87 1.44
N SER A 324 -10.98 -23.12 2.10
CA SER A 324 -10.87 -24.09 3.19
C SER A 324 -11.12 -23.47 4.57
N ILE A 325 -11.04 -22.14 4.69
CA ILE A 325 -11.11 -21.39 5.95
C ILE A 325 -12.33 -20.47 5.92
N VAL A 326 -13.41 -20.92 6.55
CA VAL A 326 -14.72 -20.25 6.49
C VAL A 326 -15.29 -19.89 7.87
N THR A 327 -14.59 -20.23 8.97
CA THR A 327 -15.13 -20.06 10.33
C THR A 327 -14.76 -18.71 10.91
N ALA A 328 -15.70 -18.09 11.65
CA ALA A 328 -15.52 -16.83 12.35
C ALA A 328 -14.24 -16.82 13.20
N ARG A 329 -14.04 -17.86 13.99
CA ARG A 329 -12.89 -17.98 14.87
C ARG A 329 -11.56 -17.82 14.12
N LYS A 330 -11.36 -18.54 13.02
CA LYS A 330 -10.11 -18.48 12.24
C LYS A 330 -9.93 -17.14 11.55
N ILE A 331 -11.00 -16.53 11.04
CA ILE A 331 -10.96 -15.20 10.43
C ILE A 331 -10.57 -14.17 11.50
N GLY A 332 -11.21 -14.18 12.67
CA GLY A 332 -10.88 -13.29 13.78
C GLY A 332 -9.43 -13.45 14.25
N GLU A 333 -8.99 -14.69 14.53
CA GLU A 333 -7.61 -14.98 14.92
C GLU A 333 -6.60 -14.41 13.89
N ARG A 334 -6.89 -14.56 12.59
CA ARG A 334 -6.01 -14.05 11.52
C ARG A 334 -6.01 -12.52 11.44
N LEU A 335 -7.17 -11.87 11.58
CA LEU A 335 -7.27 -10.41 11.60
C LEU A 335 -6.52 -9.82 12.81
N PHE A 336 -6.70 -10.38 14.01
CA PHE A 336 -5.95 -9.95 15.19
C PHE A 336 -4.46 -10.24 15.09
N LYS A 337 -4.04 -11.30 14.40
CA LYS A 337 -2.63 -11.57 14.13
C LYS A 337 -2.00 -10.48 13.26
N GLU A 338 -2.73 -9.90 12.32
CA GLU A 338 -2.22 -8.80 11.49
C GLU A 338 -1.91 -7.55 12.32
N THR A 339 -2.73 -7.23 13.32
CA THR A 339 -2.47 -6.09 14.22
C THR A 339 -1.18 -6.24 15.07
N GLN A 340 -0.60 -7.44 15.12
CA GLN A 340 0.68 -7.65 15.80
C GLN A 340 1.86 -7.11 14.97
N LYS A 341 1.71 -7.02 13.66
CA LYS A 341 2.72 -6.52 12.72
C LYS A 341 2.46 -5.09 12.30
N ASP A 342 1.20 -4.75 12.08
CA ASP A 342 0.78 -3.46 11.57
C ASP A 342 0.08 -2.63 12.65
N VAL A 343 0.78 -1.61 13.12
CA VAL A 343 0.26 -0.68 14.15
C VAL A 343 -0.81 0.28 13.64
N SER A 344 -0.93 0.42 12.32
CA SER A 344 -1.92 1.30 11.67
C SER A 344 -3.26 0.62 11.47
N LEU A 345 -3.30 -0.70 11.62
CA LEU A 345 -4.51 -1.50 11.49
C LEU A 345 -5.19 -1.64 12.85
N LYS A 346 -6.47 -1.31 12.93
CA LYS A 346 -7.31 -1.58 14.11
C LYS A 346 -8.38 -2.59 13.75
N VAL A 347 -8.59 -3.56 14.61
CA VAL A 347 -9.62 -4.60 14.46
C VAL A 347 -10.47 -4.62 15.72
N GLU A 348 -11.77 -4.43 15.57
CA GLU A 348 -12.75 -4.43 16.65
C GLU A 348 -13.87 -5.44 16.32
N GLU A 349 -14.26 -6.24 17.29
CA GLU A 349 -15.41 -7.13 17.10
C GLU A 349 -16.70 -6.31 17.05
N SER A 350 -17.54 -6.58 16.03
CA SER A 350 -18.79 -5.86 15.78
C SER A 350 -19.95 -6.85 15.69
N GLY A 351 -20.34 -7.44 16.83
CA GLY A 351 -21.40 -8.44 16.89
C GLY A 351 -20.96 -9.85 16.55
N ASN A 352 -21.92 -10.73 16.27
CA ASN A 352 -21.62 -12.12 15.94
C ASN A 352 -21.01 -12.24 14.54
N GLU A 353 -19.82 -12.83 14.46
CA GLU A 353 -19.16 -13.21 13.19
C GLU A 353 -18.81 -12.03 12.27
N SER A 354 -18.57 -10.83 12.85
CA SER A 354 -18.15 -9.64 12.11
C SER A 354 -17.14 -8.79 12.88
N TRP A 355 -16.28 -8.10 12.12
CA TRP A 355 -15.23 -7.23 12.63
C TRP A 355 -15.21 -5.92 11.86
N VAL A 356 -15.08 -4.81 12.57
CA VAL A 356 -14.75 -3.52 11.95
C VAL A 356 -13.23 -3.46 11.85
N VAL A 357 -12.75 -3.40 10.64
CA VAL A 357 -11.32 -3.28 10.33
C VAL A 357 -11.07 -1.87 9.83
N SER A 358 -10.21 -1.15 10.54
CA SER A 358 -9.86 0.23 10.23
C SER A 358 -8.42 0.31 9.74
N GLY A 359 -8.19 0.99 8.62
CA GLY A 359 -6.90 1.16 7.98
C GLY A 359 -6.71 2.57 7.44
N ARG A 360 -5.53 2.86 6.89
CA ARG A 360 -5.19 4.20 6.42
C ARG A 360 -5.82 4.57 5.09
N GLY A 361 -6.02 3.59 4.21
CA GLY A 361 -6.55 3.83 2.88
C GLY A 361 -7.12 2.56 2.26
N GLU A 362 -7.67 2.70 1.06
CA GLU A 362 -8.29 1.60 0.32
C GLU A 362 -7.26 0.54 -0.08
N LEU A 363 -6.07 0.96 -0.50
CA LEU A 363 -4.99 0.04 -0.87
C LEU A 363 -4.57 -0.82 0.32
N HIS A 364 -4.42 -0.22 1.49
CA HIS A 364 -4.05 -0.93 2.72
C HIS A 364 -5.05 -2.04 3.04
N LEU A 365 -6.35 -1.73 3.03
CA LEU A 365 -7.41 -2.71 3.29
C LEU A 365 -7.53 -3.75 2.17
N SER A 366 -7.35 -3.37 0.91
CA SER A 366 -7.39 -4.30 -0.22
C SER A 366 -6.24 -5.32 -0.20
N ILE A 367 -5.05 -4.91 0.26
CA ILE A 367 -3.92 -5.82 0.45
C ILE A 367 -4.21 -6.84 1.55
N LEU A 368 -4.80 -6.41 2.67
CA LEU A 368 -5.22 -7.34 3.72
C LEU A 368 -6.22 -8.38 3.20
N ILE A 369 -7.22 -7.95 2.43
CA ILE A 369 -8.22 -8.83 1.81
C ILE A 369 -7.54 -9.81 0.85
N GLU A 370 -6.63 -9.34 0.01
CA GLU A 370 -5.93 -10.20 -0.95
C GLU A 370 -5.02 -11.22 -0.27
N ASN A 371 -4.34 -10.85 0.83
CA ASN A 371 -3.59 -11.78 1.65
C ASN A 371 -4.48 -12.90 2.22
N LEU A 372 -5.62 -12.54 2.81
CA LEU A 372 -6.60 -13.50 3.32
C LEU A 372 -7.09 -14.44 2.22
N ARG A 373 -7.41 -13.90 1.05
CA ARG A 373 -7.85 -14.65 -0.11
C ARG A 373 -6.83 -15.71 -0.52
N ARG A 374 -5.54 -15.33 -0.63
CA ARG A 374 -4.44 -16.25 -1.01
C ARG A 374 -4.13 -17.30 0.05
N GLU A 375 -4.37 -16.99 1.31
CA GLU A 375 -4.26 -17.93 2.42
C GLU A 375 -5.43 -18.96 2.47
N GLY A 376 -6.42 -18.84 1.59
CA GLY A 376 -7.53 -19.78 1.48
C GLY A 376 -8.78 -19.41 2.30
N PHE A 377 -8.88 -18.16 2.77
CA PHE A 377 -10.05 -17.67 3.48
C PHE A 377 -11.21 -17.34 2.53
N GLU A 378 -12.43 -17.61 3.00
CA GLU A 378 -13.65 -17.05 2.44
C GLU A 378 -14.25 -16.05 3.42
N LEU A 379 -14.56 -14.85 2.93
CA LEU A 379 -15.16 -13.78 3.72
C LEU A 379 -16.01 -12.88 2.83
N GLN A 380 -16.71 -11.98 3.45
CA GLN A 380 -17.39 -10.88 2.76
C GLN A 380 -17.10 -9.56 3.45
N VAL A 381 -17.07 -8.48 2.67
CA VAL A 381 -16.76 -7.14 3.16
C VAL A 381 -17.80 -6.12 2.72
N SER A 382 -18.01 -5.11 3.56
CA SER A 382 -18.84 -3.95 3.27
C SER A 382 -18.11 -2.92 2.41
N LYS A 383 -18.84 -1.90 1.95
CA LYS A 383 -18.27 -0.70 1.37
C LYS A 383 -17.32 -0.02 2.37
N PRO A 384 -16.16 0.53 1.91
CA PRO A 384 -15.34 1.39 2.74
C PRO A 384 -16.10 2.64 3.20
N GLU A 385 -15.90 3.02 4.45
CA GLU A 385 -16.46 4.24 5.05
C GLU A 385 -15.36 5.05 5.70
N VAL A 386 -15.46 6.39 5.65
CA VAL A 386 -14.55 7.28 6.37
C VAL A 386 -14.82 7.25 7.87
N ILE A 387 -13.76 7.40 8.66
CA ILE A 387 -13.85 7.47 10.11
C ILE A 387 -14.15 8.92 10.49
N ILE A 388 -15.31 9.16 11.10
CA ILE A 388 -15.70 10.46 11.61
C ILE A 388 -15.23 10.60 13.05
N LYS A 389 -14.62 11.75 13.37
CA LYS A 389 -14.19 12.11 14.73
C LYS A 389 -14.97 13.33 15.23
N GLU A 390 -15.13 13.42 16.53
CA GLU A 390 -15.62 14.63 17.18
C GLU A 390 -14.43 15.40 17.77
N ILE A 391 -14.18 16.59 17.23
CA ILE A 391 -13.10 17.49 17.64
C ILE A 391 -13.76 18.78 18.13
N ASP A 392 -13.54 19.15 19.38
CA ASP A 392 -14.12 20.33 20.02
C ASP A 392 -15.65 20.41 19.89
N GLY A 393 -16.35 19.24 19.93
CA GLY A 393 -17.80 19.14 19.79
C GLY A 393 -18.32 19.24 18.36
N VAL A 394 -17.42 19.28 17.36
CA VAL A 394 -17.78 19.31 15.94
C VAL A 394 -17.42 17.99 15.29
N LYS A 395 -18.36 17.43 14.51
CA LYS A 395 -18.07 16.23 13.71
C LYS A 395 -17.15 16.60 12.55
N CYS A 396 -15.99 15.96 12.51
CA CYS A 396 -14.98 16.15 11.50
C CYS A 396 -14.75 14.85 10.70
N GLU A 397 -14.44 15.01 9.43
CA GLU A 397 -14.04 13.93 8.53
C GLU A 397 -12.62 14.15 8.01
N PRO A 398 -11.92 13.09 7.57
CA PRO A 398 -10.59 13.22 7.01
C PRO A 398 -10.63 13.92 5.65
N TYR A 399 -9.69 14.84 5.43
CA TYR A 399 -9.44 15.52 4.16
C TYR A 399 -8.08 15.12 3.62
N GLU A 400 -7.96 15.16 2.31
CA GLU A 400 -6.76 14.76 1.59
C GLU A 400 -6.28 15.88 0.66
N ASP A 401 -4.96 16.01 0.56
CA ASP A 401 -4.29 16.76 -0.50
C ASP A 401 -4.15 15.83 -1.71
N VAL A 402 -4.74 16.23 -2.82
CA VAL A 402 -4.77 15.45 -4.06
C VAL A 402 -3.99 16.16 -5.14
N GLN A 403 -3.07 15.46 -5.75
CA GLN A 403 -2.34 15.89 -6.92
C GLN A 403 -2.70 15.03 -8.13
N ILE A 404 -3.14 15.68 -9.20
CA ILE A 404 -3.57 15.03 -10.42
C ILE A 404 -2.77 15.57 -11.59
N GLU A 405 -2.32 14.68 -12.49
CA GLU A 405 -1.71 15.05 -13.75
C GLU A 405 -2.50 14.44 -14.90
N VAL A 406 -3.00 15.28 -15.79
CA VAL A 406 -3.87 14.87 -16.90
C VAL A 406 -3.56 15.64 -18.17
N SER A 407 -3.95 15.06 -19.31
CA SER A 407 -3.91 15.77 -20.59
C SER A 407 -4.94 16.90 -20.64
N ASP A 408 -4.69 17.91 -21.45
CA ASP A 408 -5.59 19.06 -21.64
C ASP A 408 -7.03 18.65 -21.99
N GLU A 409 -7.20 17.58 -22.78
CA GLU A 409 -8.53 17.04 -23.14
C GLU A 409 -9.36 16.55 -21.94
N ALA A 410 -8.71 16.05 -20.89
CA ALA A 410 -9.38 15.44 -19.73
C ALA A 410 -9.64 16.43 -18.59
N VAL A 411 -8.95 17.59 -18.57
CA VAL A 411 -8.98 18.56 -17.46
C VAL A 411 -10.39 18.96 -17.08
N GLY A 412 -11.23 19.36 -18.04
CA GLY A 412 -12.59 19.83 -17.77
C GLY A 412 -13.44 18.79 -17.05
N ASN A 413 -13.40 17.54 -17.53
CA ASN A 413 -14.16 16.44 -16.94
C ASN A 413 -13.68 16.10 -15.51
N VAL A 414 -12.37 16.18 -15.28
CA VAL A 414 -11.78 15.91 -13.96
C VAL A 414 -12.14 17.00 -12.96
N ILE A 415 -12.06 18.28 -13.37
CA ILE A 415 -12.44 19.43 -12.52
C ILE A 415 -13.92 19.32 -12.12
N GLU A 416 -14.81 19.04 -13.08
CA GLU A 416 -16.23 18.87 -12.81
C GLU A 416 -16.49 17.71 -11.82
N ALA A 417 -15.86 16.55 -12.08
CA ALA A 417 -16.03 15.35 -11.25
C ALA A 417 -15.55 15.55 -9.81
N LEU A 418 -14.42 16.24 -9.60
CA LEU A 418 -13.91 16.55 -8.26
C LEU A 418 -14.76 17.61 -7.56
N GLY A 419 -15.22 18.64 -8.28
CA GLY A 419 -16.10 19.66 -7.73
C GLY A 419 -17.41 19.09 -7.19
N LEU A 420 -18.03 18.14 -7.92
CA LEU A 420 -19.23 17.42 -7.46
C LEU A 420 -19.00 16.58 -6.20
N ARG A 421 -17.76 16.19 -5.93
CA ARG A 421 -17.33 15.37 -4.79
C ARG A 421 -16.78 16.19 -3.60
N GLY A 422 -16.92 17.51 -3.65
CA GLY A 422 -16.48 18.43 -2.60
C GLY A 422 -15.02 18.83 -2.69
N GLY A 423 -14.36 18.57 -3.82
CA GLY A 423 -12.98 19.00 -4.06
C GLY A 423 -12.86 20.52 -4.23
N LYS A 424 -11.92 21.11 -3.51
CA LYS A 424 -11.54 22.52 -3.62
C LYS A 424 -10.18 22.59 -4.32
N MET A 425 -10.13 23.28 -5.46
CA MET A 425 -8.89 23.44 -6.21
C MET A 425 -7.99 24.48 -5.53
N ASP A 426 -6.79 24.06 -5.17
CA ASP A 426 -5.78 24.91 -4.55
C ASP A 426 -4.90 25.58 -5.62
N ASN A 427 -4.49 24.82 -6.64
CA ASN A 427 -3.62 25.31 -7.71
C ASN A 427 -3.78 24.52 -9.01
N MET A 428 -3.42 25.17 -10.13
CA MET A 428 -3.35 24.56 -11.45
C MET A 428 -2.09 25.06 -12.17
N SER A 429 -1.29 24.16 -12.72
CA SER A 429 -0.05 24.49 -13.42
C SER A 429 0.20 23.56 -14.61
N ASN A 430 0.97 24.04 -15.59
CA ASN A 430 1.42 23.24 -16.73
C ASN A 430 2.79 22.62 -16.42
N VAL A 431 2.90 21.30 -16.56
CA VAL A 431 4.14 20.56 -16.35
C VAL A 431 4.32 19.55 -17.50
N ASN A 432 5.37 19.72 -18.31
CA ASN A 432 5.74 18.76 -19.38
C ASN A 432 4.59 18.35 -20.33
N ASN A 433 3.76 19.27 -20.80
CA ASN A 433 2.57 19.05 -21.62
C ASN A 433 1.39 18.35 -20.93
N LEU A 434 1.46 18.18 -19.62
CA LEU A 434 0.35 17.77 -18.77
C LEU A 434 -0.10 18.94 -17.90
N ILE A 435 -1.36 18.92 -17.50
CA ILE A 435 -1.90 19.87 -16.55
C ILE A 435 -1.89 19.21 -15.18
N ARG A 436 -1.22 19.85 -14.23
CA ARG A 436 -1.20 19.47 -12.83
C ARG A 436 -2.27 20.25 -12.08
N LEU A 437 -3.13 19.52 -11.38
CA LEU A 437 -4.19 20.05 -10.54
C LEU A 437 -3.91 19.64 -9.10
N ASN A 438 -3.92 20.59 -8.17
CA ASN A 438 -3.84 20.33 -6.73
C ASN A 438 -5.19 20.65 -6.11
N TYR A 439 -5.68 19.72 -5.28
CA TYR A 439 -6.98 19.80 -4.62
C TYR A 439 -6.90 19.44 -3.15
N THR A 440 -7.75 20.07 -2.36
CA THR A 440 -8.13 19.60 -1.03
C THR A 440 -9.54 19.03 -1.10
N ILE A 441 -9.72 17.75 -0.73
CA ILE A 441 -10.99 17.03 -0.89
C ILE A 441 -11.26 16.17 0.35
N PRO A 442 -12.53 16.02 0.81
CA PRO A 442 -12.85 15.03 1.84
C PRO A 442 -12.59 13.62 1.33
N SER A 443 -11.98 12.74 2.16
CA SER A 443 -11.61 11.37 1.77
C SER A 443 -12.81 10.57 1.23
N ARG A 444 -14.03 10.81 1.75
CA ARG A 444 -15.24 10.18 1.19
C ARG A 444 -15.54 10.57 -0.26
N GLY A 445 -15.05 11.73 -0.71
CA GLY A 445 -15.16 12.17 -2.10
C GLY A 445 -14.25 11.39 -3.05
N LEU A 446 -13.17 10.79 -2.55
CA LEU A 446 -12.24 9.96 -3.32
C LEU A 446 -12.70 8.51 -3.43
N ILE A 447 -13.53 8.00 -2.50
CA ILE A 447 -14.04 6.64 -2.57
C ILE A 447 -14.77 6.42 -3.90
N GLY A 448 -14.33 5.42 -4.68
CA GLY A 448 -14.85 5.13 -6.00
C GLY A 448 -14.49 6.15 -7.09
N PHE A 449 -13.60 7.10 -6.82
CA PHE A 449 -13.18 8.07 -7.83
C PHE A 449 -12.13 7.51 -8.79
N ASN A 450 -11.22 6.66 -8.32
CA ASN A 450 -10.10 6.16 -9.11
C ASN A 450 -10.57 5.43 -10.39
N THR A 451 -11.57 4.58 -10.28
CA THR A 451 -12.15 3.86 -11.44
C THR A 451 -12.73 4.82 -12.49
N ASN A 452 -13.45 5.86 -12.05
CA ASN A 452 -13.99 6.88 -12.92
C ASN A 452 -12.89 7.73 -13.55
N PHE A 453 -11.88 8.09 -12.76
CA PHE A 453 -10.72 8.86 -13.19
C PHE A 453 -9.94 8.16 -14.30
N MET A 454 -9.66 6.87 -14.14
CA MET A 454 -8.97 6.07 -15.17
C MET A 454 -9.78 6.00 -16.47
N THR A 455 -11.11 5.96 -16.38
CA THR A 455 -11.99 6.00 -17.56
C THR A 455 -11.96 7.37 -18.24
N MET A 456 -12.08 8.47 -17.48
CA MET A 456 -12.05 9.84 -18.01
C MET A 456 -10.72 10.19 -18.68
N THR A 457 -9.63 9.66 -18.14
CA THR A 457 -8.27 9.92 -18.63
C THR A 457 -7.76 8.87 -19.63
N LYS A 458 -8.62 7.93 -20.05
CA LYS A 458 -8.25 6.79 -20.93
C LYS A 458 -7.05 5.98 -20.39
N GLY A 459 -6.88 5.95 -19.07
CA GLY A 459 -5.78 5.25 -18.39
C GLY A 459 -4.46 6.04 -18.33
N TYR A 460 -4.38 7.26 -18.84
CA TYR A 460 -3.14 8.06 -18.86
C TYR A 460 -3.04 9.08 -17.73
N GLY A 461 -4.09 9.26 -16.93
CA GLY A 461 -4.06 10.19 -15.80
C GLY A 461 -3.29 9.63 -14.62
N ILE A 462 -2.62 10.50 -13.88
CA ILE A 462 -1.94 10.17 -12.63
C ILE A 462 -2.71 10.83 -11.48
N LEU A 463 -3.10 10.04 -10.50
CA LEU A 463 -3.80 10.49 -9.29
C LEU A 463 -3.00 10.07 -8.08
N ASN A 464 -2.63 11.05 -7.25
CA ASN A 464 -2.02 10.81 -5.94
C ASN A 464 -2.74 11.61 -4.89
N HIS A 465 -2.88 11.03 -3.71
CA HIS A 465 -3.52 11.68 -2.59
C HIS A 465 -2.82 11.31 -1.28
N THR A 466 -2.85 12.24 -0.33
CA THR A 466 -2.25 12.05 1.00
C THR A 466 -3.18 12.63 2.04
N PHE A 467 -3.29 11.97 3.19
CA PHE A 467 -4.04 12.52 4.32
C PHE A 467 -3.47 13.89 4.72
N LYS A 468 -4.35 14.88 4.85
CA LYS A 468 -4.02 16.24 5.27
C LYS A 468 -4.35 16.46 6.74
N GLU A 469 -5.64 16.52 7.06
CA GLU A 469 -6.15 16.81 8.38
C GLU A 469 -7.64 16.42 8.52
N TYR A 470 -8.16 16.51 9.73
CA TYR A 470 -9.60 16.38 9.98
C TYR A 470 -10.25 17.77 9.95
N LEU A 471 -11.24 17.96 9.10
CA LEU A 471 -12.03 19.19 8.99
C LEU A 471 -13.52 18.92 9.22
N PRO A 472 -14.31 19.94 9.60
CA PRO A 472 -15.76 19.79 9.75
C PRO A 472 -16.42 19.20 8.51
N ILE A 473 -17.42 18.34 8.73
CA ILE A 473 -18.15 17.70 7.64
C ILE A 473 -18.92 18.76 6.85
N GLU A 474 -18.68 18.82 5.54
CA GLU A 474 -19.41 19.67 4.60
C GLU A 474 -20.46 18.83 3.85
N ASP A 475 -21.58 19.47 3.48
CA ASP A 475 -22.54 18.84 2.58
C ASP A 475 -21.96 18.76 1.17
N ILE A 476 -21.76 17.53 0.70
CA ILE A 476 -21.37 17.25 -0.68
C ILE A 476 -22.44 16.39 -1.35
N ASN A 477 -22.48 16.41 -2.67
CA ASN A 477 -23.35 15.50 -3.40
C ASN A 477 -23.01 14.05 -3.07
N SER A 478 -24.03 13.20 -3.02
CA SER A 478 -23.81 11.76 -2.78
C SER A 478 -22.82 11.19 -3.76
N THR A 479 -21.79 10.52 -3.26
CA THR A 479 -20.79 9.80 -4.05
C THR A 479 -21.25 8.37 -4.39
N GLU A 480 -22.45 7.99 -3.98
CA GLU A 480 -23.02 6.69 -4.28
C GLU A 480 -23.30 6.52 -5.77
N ARG A 481 -23.18 5.28 -6.23
CA ARG A 481 -23.54 4.91 -7.60
C ARG A 481 -25.01 5.24 -7.87
N LYS A 482 -25.30 6.01 -8.91
CA LYS A 482 -26.65 6.43 -9.30
C LYS A 482 -27.41 5.35 -10.09
N VAL A 483 -26.68 4.46 -10.77
CA VAL A 483 -27.28 3.37 -11.56
C VAL A 483 -27.52 2.15 -10.70
N GLY A 484 -28.62 1.44 -10.95
CA GLY A 484 -28.96 0.21 -10.27
C GLY A 484 -28.13 -0.99 -10.73
N VAL A 485 -28.43 -2.16 -10.19
CA VAL A 485 -27.76 -3.43 -10.53
C VAL A 485 -28.76 -4.46 -11.04
N LEU A 486 -28.27 -5.40 -11.84
CA LEU A 486 -28.97 -6.60 -12.25
C LEU A 486 -28.75 -7.68 -11.18
N VAL A 487 -29.84 -8.11 -10.52
CA VAL A 487 -29.78 -9.05 -9.39
C VAL A 487 -30.44 -10.37 -9.76
N ALA A 488 -29.69 -11.47 -9.63
CA ALA A 488 -30.21 -12.81 -9.91
C ALA A 488 -31.36 -13.20 -8.95
N THR A 489 -32.41 -13.79 -9.51
CA THR A 489 -33.58 -14.25 -8.75
C THR A 489 -33.56 -15.73 -8.42
N GLU A 490 -32.71 -16.52 -9.10
CA GLU A 490 -32.67 -17.97 -8.97
C GLU A 490 -31.20 -18.45 -8.94
N ALA A 491 -31.00 -19.61 -8.30
CA ALA A 491 -29.72 -20.31 -8.31
C ALA A 491 -29.61 -21.23 -9.52
N GLY A 492 -28.42 -21.32 -10.11
CA GLY A 492 -28.13 -22.21 -11.24
C GLY A 492 -26.98 -21.70 -12.10
N LYS A 493 -26.86 -22.21 -13.32
CA LYS A 493 -25.85 -21.77 -14.29
C LYS A 493 -26.43 -20.74 -15.25
N ALA A 494 -25.74 -19.63 -15.42
CA ALA A 494 -26.14 -18.59 -16.37
C ALA A 494 -26.12 -19.15 -17.81
N THR A 495 -27.15 -18.82 -18.59
CA THR A 495 -27.27 -19.29 -19.99
C THR A 495 -26.98 -18.16 -20.97
N ALA A 496 -26.37 -18.49 -22.11
CA ALA A 496 -26.12 -17.51 -23.17
C ALA A 496 -27.43 -16.86 -23.65
N TYR A 497 -28.51 -17.63 -23.68
CA TYR A 497 -29.83 -17.13 -24.07
C TYR A 497 -30.36 -16.05 -23.12
N ALA A 498 -30.29 -16.28 -21.81
CA ALA A 498 -30.78 -15.30 -20.83
C ALA A 498 -29.90 -14.06 -20.80
N LEU A 499 -28.56 -14.24 -20.86
CA LEU A 499 -27.62 -13.12 -20.88
C LEU A 499 -27.82 -12.24 -22.12
N GLY A 500 -28.00 -12.83 -23.32
CA GLY A 500 -28.28 -12.09 -24.54
C GLY A 500 -29.55 -11.24 -24.50
N GLN A 501 -30.59 -11.72 -23.77
CA GLN A 501 -31.82 -10.91 -23.56
C GLN A 501 -31.63 -9.73 -22.60
N LEU A 502 -30.56 -9.75 -21.81
CA LEU A 502 -30.28 -8.74 -20.79
C LEU A 502 -29.25 -7.69 -21.22
N GLU A 503 -28.54 -7.90 -22.33
CA GLU A 503 -27.53 -6.96 -22.83
C GLU A 503 -28.04 -5.54 -23.11
N ASP A 504 -29.29 -5.40 -23.52
CA ASP A 504 -29.95 -4.09 -23.72
C ASP A 504 -30.31 -3.41 -22.40
N ARG A 505 -30.30 -4.14 -21.29
CA ARG A 505 -30.66 -3.63 -19.96
C ARG A 505 -29.48 -3.23 -19.12
N GLY A 506 -28.26 -3.61 -19.51
CA GLY A 506 -27.06 -3.28 -18.78
C GLY A 506 -25.79 -3.99 -19.24
N VAL A 507 -24.73 -3.87 -18.45
CA VAL A 507 -23.43 -4.48 -18.68
C VAL A 507 -23.29 -5.68 -17.76
N MET A 508 -23.02 -6.86 -18.33
CA MET A 508 -22.86 -8.08 -17.54
C MET A 508 -21.50 -8.14 -16.84
N PHE A 509 -21.47 -8.81 -15.68
CA PHE A 509 -20.25 -9.14 -14.92
C PHE A 509 -19.92 -10.63 -15.01
N ILE A 510 -20.80 -11.45 -15.57
CA ILE A 510 -20.69 -12.91 -15.63
C ILE A 510 -20.73 -13.41 -17.06
N GLU A 511 -20.14 -14.58 -17.28
CA GLU A 511 -20.14 -15.30 -18.54
C GLU A 511 -21.19 -16.43 -18.54
N PRO A 512 -21.61 -16.95 -19.72
CA PRO A 512 -22.40 -18.17 -19.80
C PRO A 512 -21.70 -19.33 -19.08
N GLY A 513 -22.47 -20.11 -18.31
CA GLY A 513 -21.96 -21.23 -17.52
C GLY A 513 -21.54 -20.84 -16.09
N THR A 514 -21.44 -19.56 -15.76
CA THR A 514 -21.16 -19.11 -14.39
C THR A 514 -22.28 -19.55 -13.44
N GLU A 515 -21.91 -20.15 -12.31
CA GLU A 515 -22.86 -20.48 -11.25
C GLU A 515 -23.27 -19.20 -10.51
N VAL A 516 -24.59 -19.04 -10.32
CA VAL A 516 -25.19 -17.90 -9.64
C VAL A 516 -26.15 -18.35 -8.54
N TYR A 517 -26.46 -17.47 -7.61
CA TYR A 517 -27.45 -17.69 -6.55
C TYR A 517 -28.36 -16.46 -6.41
N GLU A 518 -29.54 -16.64 -5.80
CA GLU A 518 -30.47 -15.55 -5.55
C GLU A 518 -29.81 -14.42 -4.74
N GLY A 519 -29.93 -13.18 -5.21
CA GLY A 519 -29.33 -12.02 -4.58
C GLY A 519 -27.90 -11.70 -5.04
N MET A 520 -27.29 -12.54 -5.91
CA MET A 520 -26.01 -12.24 -6.55
C MET A 520 -26.20 -11.12 -7.59
N ILE A 521 -25.29 -10.15 -7.61
CA ILE A 521 -25.26 -9.10 -8.62
C ILE A 521 -24.53 -9.62 -9.83
N VAL A 522 -25.20 -9.62 -10.98
CA VAL A 522 -24.74 -10.23 -12.23
C VAL A 522 -24.42 -9.20 -13.31
N GLY A 523 -24.71 -7.92 -13.05
CA GLY A 523 -24.43 -6.84 -13.99
C GLY A 523 -24.85 -5.48 -13.46
N GLU A 524 -24.43 -4.43 -14.16
CA GLU A 524 -24.85 -3.04 -13.96
C GLU A 524 -26.10 -2.75 -14.78
N CYS A 525 -27.09 -2.09 -14.19
CA CYS A 525 -28.32 -1.73 -14.89
C CYS A 525 -28.17 -0.36 -15.57
N ASN A 526 -28.78 -0.17 -16.73
CA ASN A 526 -28.84 1.13 -17.42
C ASN A 526 -29.82 2.13 -16.76
N ARG A 527 -30.53 1.71 -15.71
CA ARG A 527 -31.51 2.53 -14.98
C ARG A 527 -31.04 2.73 -13.54
N GLU A 528 -31.59 3.72 -12.87
CA GLU A 528 -31.27 4.04 -11.47
C GLU A 528 -31.73 2.96 -10.48
N ASN A 529 -32.79 2.21 -10.81
CA ASN A 529 -33.33 1.18 -9.93
C ASN A 529 -32.74 -0.19 -10.23
N ASP A 530 -32.58 -1.00 -9.19
CA ASP A 530 -32.21 -2.40 -9.30
C ASP A 530 -33.24 -3.20 -10.07
N LEU A 531 -32.77 -4.11 -10.88
CA LEU A 531 -33.60 -4.99 -11.68
C LEU A 531 -33.36 -6.46 -11.31
N ALA A 532 -34.42 -7.10 -10.81
CA ALA A 532 -34.40 -8.55 -10.57
C ALA A 532 -34.50 -9.32 -11.88
N VAL A 533 -33.53 -10.19 -12.16
CA VAL A 533 -33.39 -10.88 -13.45
C VAL A 533 -33.18 -12.38 -13.27
N ASN A 534 -33.73 -13.17 -14.19
CA ASN A 534 -33.48 -14.61 -14.26
C ASN A 534 -32.43 -14.88 -15.33
N VAL A 535 -31.18 -15.16 -14.92
CA VAL A 535 -30.07 -15.47 -15.82
C VAL A 535 -29.90 -16.96 -16.10
N VAL A 536 -30.70 -17.80 -15.44
CA VAL A 536 -30.62 -19.27 -15.55
C VAL A 536 -31.61 -19.82 -16.61
N LYS A 537 -32.52 -18.97 -17.08
CA LYS A 537 -33.57 -19.38 -18.01
C LYS A 537 -33.00 -19.92 -19.32
N GLY A 538 -33.33 -21.18 -19.61
CA GLY A 538 -33.00 -21.79 -20.91
C GLY A 538 -33.96 -21.36 -22.02
N LYS A 539 -33.52 -21.52 -23.27
CA LYS A 539 -34.39 -21.36 -24.44
C LYS A 539 -35.44 -22.48 -24.40
N GLN A 540 -36.72 -22.13 -24.36
CA GLN A 540 -37.77 -23.15 -24.55
C GLN A 540 -37.72 -23.68 -25.99
N LEU A 541 -37.66 -24.98 -26.13
CA LEU A 541 -37.73 -25.63 -27.42
C LEU A 541 -39.09 -25.36 -28.06
N THR A 542 -39.13 -24.49 -29.04
CA THR A 542 -40.30 -24.26 -29.88
C THR A 542 -40.17 -25.13 -31.15
N ASN A 543 -41.26 -25.67 -31.61
CA ASN A 543 -41.50 -26.53 -32.79
C ASN A 543 -40.30 -26.81 -33.73
N THR A 544 -40.21 -28.08 -34.14
CA THR A 544 -39.17 -28.70 -35.00
C THR A 544 -38.83 -28.00 -36.31
N ARG A 545 -39.60 -27.03 -36.78
CA ARG A 545 -39.34 -26.29 -38.04
C ARG A 545 -38.36 -25.11 -37.85
N ALA A 546 -38.05 -24.68 -36.65
CA ALA A 546 -37.13 -23.57 -36.36
C ALA A 546 -35.76 -24.05 -35.81
N SER A 547 -35.50 -25.36 -35.72
CA SER A 547 -34.26 -25.91 -35.15
C SER A 547 -33.01 -25.70 -36.05
N GLY A 548 -33.19 -25.25 -37.32
CA GLY A 548 -32.10 -24.93 -38.24
C GLY A 548 -31.56 -23.51 -38.21
N SER A 549 -32.17 -22.61 -37.44
CA SER A 549 -31.76 -21.21 -37.31
C SER A 549 -31.25 -20.85 -35.89
N ASP A 550 -30.43 -21.71 -35.33
CA ASP A 550 -29.70 -21.37 -34.11
C ASP A 550 -28.62 -20.34 -34.46
N HIS A 551 -29.01 -19.06 -34.47
CA HIS A 551 -28.04 -18.00 -34.47
C HIS A 551 -27.23 -18.12 -33.17
N THR A 552 -25.94 -18.34 -33.31
CA THR A 552 -24.99 -18.28 -32.20
C THR A 552 -25.14 -16.89 -31.56
N VAL A 553 -25.61 -16.83 -30.31
CA VAL A 553 -25.74 -15.56 -29.60
C VAL A 553 -24.32 -15.07 -29.35
N VAL A 554 -23.92 -14.01 -30.04
CA VAL A 554 -22.64 -13.32 -29.83
C VAL A 554 -22.87 -12.36 -28.68
N LEU A 555 -22.29 -12.66 -27.52
CA LEU A 555 -22.38 -11.82 -26.33
C LEU A 555 -21.23 -10.80 -26.30
N LYS A 556 -21.51 -9.63 -25.74
CA LYS A 556 -20.46 -8.66 -25.40
C LYS A 556 -19.59 -9.23 -24.28
N ARG A 557 -18.32 -8.86 -24.29
CA ARG A 557 -17.40 -9.26 -23.21
C ARG A 557 -17.89 -8.68 -21.87
N PRO A 558 -18.05 -9.50 -20.82
CA PRO A 558 -18.43 -9.00 -19.50
C PRO A 558 -17.32 -8.12 -18.91
N ARG A 559 -17.71 -7.19 -18.04
CA ARG A 559 -16.76 -6.38 -17.31
C ARG A 559 -16.07 -7.23 -16.25
N PRO A 560 -14.72 -7.29 -16.20
CA PRO A 560 -14.01 -8.06 -15.20
C PRO A 560 -14.19 -7.43 -13.80
N LEU A 561 -14.35 -8.28 -12.80
CA LEU A 561 -14.45 -7.89 -11.39
C LEU A 561 -13.07 -8.02 -10.73
N THR A 562 -12.33 -6.93 -10.60
CA THR A 562 -11.16 -6.85 -9.72
C THR A 562 -11.60 -6.47 -8.30
N LEU A 563 -10.76 -6.73 -7.29
CA LEU A 563 -11.09 -6.40 -5.91
C LEU A 563 -11.33 -4.88 -5.74
N GLU A 564 -10.42 -4.08 -6.25
CA GLU A 564 -10.49 -2.61 -6.18
C GLU A 564 -11.77 -2.11 -6.86
N TYR A 565 -12.04 -2.58 -8.09
CA TYR A 565 -13.29 -2.22 -8.78
C TYR A 565 -14.53 -2.58 -7.96
N CYS A 566 -14.55 -3.76 -7.34
CA CYS A 566 -15.70 -4.20 -6.54
C CYS A 566 -15.91 -3.33 -5.30
N LEU A 567 -14.82 -2.97 -4.58
CA LEU A 567 -14.88 -2.10 -3.40
C LEU A 567 -15.40 -0.70 -3.74
N ASP A 568 -14.93 -0.15 -4.85
CA ASP A 568 -15.38 1.16 -5.37
C ASP A 568 -16.84 1.13 -5.83
N TYR A 569 -17.26 -0.01 -6.41
CA TYR A 569 -18.53 -0.12 -7.11
C TYR A 569 -19.73 -0.28 -6.20
N ILE A 570 -19.60 -1.02 -5.08
CA ILE A 570 -20.71 -1.38 -4.22
C ILE A 570 -21.34 -0.17 -3.50
N ASN A 571 -22.63 -0.24 -3.28
CA ASN A 571 -23.38 0.65 -2.41
C ASN A 571 -23.51 0.07 -0.99
N THR A 572 -24.07 0.84 -0.06
CA THR A 572 -24.18 0.48 1.37
C THR A 572 -25.05 -0.74 1.66
N ASP A 573 -25.95 -1.10 0.73
CA ASP A 573 -26.81 -2.30 0.79
C ASP A 573 -26.22 -3.53 0.07
N GLU A 574 -24.95 -3.45 -0.32
CA GLU A 574 -24.26 -4.47 -1.10
C GLU A 574 -22.99 -4.94 -0.37
N LEU A 575 -22.55 -6.14 -0.71
CA LEU A 575 -21.34 -6.76 -0.16
C LEU A 575 -20.47 -7.34 -1.27
N VAL A 576 -19.17 -7.38 -1.02
CA VAL A 576 -18.21 -8.13 -1.84
C VAL A 576 -17.95 -9.47 -1.17
N GLY A 577 -18.32 -10.56 -1.82
CA GLY A 577 -17.97 -11.92 -1.42
C GLY A 577 -16.62 -12.29 -2.01
N ILE A 578 -15.70 -12.73 -1.17
CA ILE A 578 -14.30 -12.99 -1.50
C ILE A 578 -14.00 -14.44 -1.19
N THR A 579 -13.49 -15.14 -2.20
CA THR A 579 -13.03 -16.52 -2.10
C THR A 579 -11.66 -16.65 -2.78
N PRO A 580 -10.90 -17.71 -2.57
CA PRO A 580 -9.61 -17.91 -3.25
C PRO A 580 -9.69 -17.82 -4.77
N GLU A 581 -10.77 -18.30 -5.38
CA GLU A 581 -10.91 -18.37 -6.83
C GLU A 581 -11.68 -17.19 -7.42
N ASN A 582 -12.68 -16.66 -6.72
CA ASN A 582 -13.62 -15.70 -7.27
C ASN A 582 -13.91 -14.51 -6.35
N ILE A 583 -14.22 -13.37 -6.96
CA ILE A 583 -14.81 -12.20 -6.31
C ILE A 583 -16.23 -12.05 -6.85
N ARG A 584 -17.22 -11.91 -5.96
CA ARG A 584 -18.63 -11.83 -6.33
C ARG A 584 -19.28 -10.66 -5.62
N LEU A 585 -20.14 -9.95 -6.33
CA LEU A 585 -20.97 -8.90 -5.76
C LEU A 585 -22.34 -9.49 -5.37
N ARG A 586 -22.89 -9.04 -4.25
CA ARG A 586 -24.20 -9.49 -3.78
C ARG A 586 -24.93 -8.41 -3.01
N LYS A 587 -26.25 -8.54 -2.95
CA LYS A 587 -27.04 -7.75 -2.02
C LYS A 587 -26.89 -8.27 -0.59
N PHE A 588 -26.99 -7.36 0.39
CA PHE A 588 -26.97 -7.73 1.81
C PHE A 588 -28.12 -8.72 2.13
N ILE A 589 -29.32 -8.41 1.68
CA ILE A 589 -30.49 -9.30 1.76
C ILE A 589 -30.58 -10.10 0.47
N LEU A 590 -30.33 -11.42 0.51
CA LEU A 590 -30.33 -12.27 -0.68
C LEU A 590 -31.71 -12.49 -1.26
N ASN A 591 -32.71 -12.73 -0.41
CA ASN A 591 -34.06 -13.06 -0.84
C ASN A 591 -34.78 -11.86 -1.47
N THR A 592 -35.28 -12.03 -2.69
CA THR A 592 -35.89 -10.96 -3.50
C THR A 592 -37.16 -10.36 -2.86
N GLU A 593 -37.99 -11.19 -2.23
CA GLU A 593 -39.22 -10.69 -1.58
C GLU A 593 -38.90 -9.93 -0.28
N ALA A 594 -37.89 -10.42 0.46
CA ALA A 594 -37.45 -9.75 1.68
C ALA A 594 -36.85 -8.38 1.35
N ARG A 595 -36.05 -8.24 0.25
CA ARG A 595 -35.56 -6.94 -0.22
C ARG A 595 -36.68 -5.99 -0.55
N LYS A 596 -37.65 -6.41 -1.35
CA LYS A 596 -38.85 -5.57 -1.69
C LYS A 596 -39.60 -5.08 -0.45
N LYS A 597 -39.75 -5.94 0.56
CA LYS A 597 -40.36 -5.55 1.83
C LYS A 597 -39.55 -4.57 2.65
N PHE A 598 -38.21 -4.69 2.58
CA PHE A 598 -37.28 -3.79 3.25
C PHE A 598 -37.28 -2.40 2.58
N ASP A 599 -37.20 -2.37 1.26
CA ASP A 599 -37.21 -1.12 0.47
C ASP A 599 -38.53 -0.36 0.58
N ALA A 600 -39.66 -1.10 0.70
CA ALA A 600 -40.98 -0.48 0.92
C ALA A 600 -41.14 0.14 2.32
N LYS A 601 -40.23 -0.14 3.28
CA LYS A 601 -40.21 0.43 4.63
C LYS A 601 -39.26 1.62 4.80
N LYS A 602 -38.35 1.81 3.85
CA LYS A 602 -37.52 3.04 3.73
C LYS A 602 -38.34 4.17 3.10
#